data_65ba43b0a2b205dbf26bce49ee50194f
#
_entry.id   65ba43b0a2b205dbf26bce49ee50194f
#
_cell.length_a   1.000
_cell.length_b   1.000
_cell.length_c   1.000
_cell.angle_alpha   90.00
_cell.angle_beta   90.00
_cell.angle_gamma   90.00
#
_symmetry.space_group_name_H-M   'P 1'
#
loop_
_entity.id
_entity.type
_entity.pdbx_description
1 polymer ?
#
loop_
_entity_poly.entity_id
_entity_poly.type
_entity_poly.pdbx_seq_one_letter_code
_entity_poly.pdbx_strand_id
1 'polypeptide(L)'
;MDKNISFTLKVWRQRGPKEKGHFQTIPVKDMPGDTSFLEMLDIVNEELINKGEEPIVFDHDCREGICGMCSLYINGHPHGPATGATTCQIYIRRFNDGDTITVEPWRSAGFPVIRDLMVDRGAYDKIMQAGGYVSVNTGGIPDANAIPIPKPVADEAMDAAACIGCGACAAACKNGSAMLFVSAKVSQLALLPQGKVEAARRAKAMLAKMDELGFGNCTNTRACEAECPKCISISNIARLNREFISAKLKD
;
A
#
# COMPACT_ATOMS: atom_id res chain seq x y z
N MET A 1 -18.84 -19.36 18.69
CA MET A 1 -19.29 -19.04 17.32
C MET A 1 -19.38 -17.54 17.22
N ASP A 2 -18.70 -16.94 16.25
CA ASP A 2 -18.77 -15.50 16.04
C ASP A 2 -20.22 -15.14 15.66
N LYS A 3 -20.75 -14.08 16.29
CA LYS A 3 -22.13 -13.63 16.08
C LYS A 3 -22.27 -13.05 14.67
N ASN A 4 -23.34 -13.42 13.96
CA ASN A 4 -23.70 -12.72 12.74
C ASN A 4 -24.11 -11.28 13.06
N ILE A 5 -23.75 -10.35 12.21
CA ILE A 5 -24.09 -8.94 12.35
C ILE A 5 -24.74 -8.40 11.09
N SER A 6 -25.58 -7.38 11.25
CA SER A 6 -26.18 -6.61 10.18
C SER A 6 -25.68 -5.18 10.24
N PHE A 7 -25.39 -4.58 9.09
CA PHE A 7 -24.82 -3.23 9.02
C PHE A 7 -25.20 -2.53 7.71
N THR A 8 -24.90 -1.27 7.62
CA THR A 8 -25.09 -0.47 6.40
C THR A 8 -23.76 -0.26 5.71
N LEU A 9 -23.58 -0.77 4.49
CA LEU A 9 -22.43 -0.51 3.66
C LEU A 9 -22.67 0.77 2.85
N LYS A 10 -21.79 1.76 2.99
CA LYS A 10 -21.78 3.00 2.23
C LYS A 10 -20.57 3.00 1.31
N VAL A 11 -20.75 2.62 0.05
CA VAL A 11 -19.67 2.39 -0.89
C VAL A 11 -19.61 3.46 -1.97
N TRP A 12 -18.40 3.90 -2.29
CA TRP A 12 -18.15 4.85 -3.37
C TRP A 12 -18.37 4.20 -4.73
N ARG A 13 -19.15 4.87 -5.60
CA ARG A 13 -19.42 4.47 -6.98
C ARG A 13 -18.96 5.57 -7.92
N GLN A 14 -18.18 5.18 -8.93
CA GLN A 14 -17.66 6.09 -9.95
C GLN A 14 -17.38 5.31 -11.23
N ARG A 15 -18.02 5.68 -12.35
CA ARG A 15 -17.89 4.93 -13.61
C ARG A 15 -16.56 5.12 -14.32
N GLY A 16 -15.86 6.22 -14.05
CA GLY A 16 -14.58 6.51 -14.71
C GLY A 16 -13.84 7.69 -14.08
N PRO A 17 -12.59 7.95 -14.47
CA PRO A 17 -11.71 8.93 -13.82
C PRO A 17 -12.20 10.38 -13.99
N LYS A 18 -13.02 10.66 -15.01
CA LYS A 18 -13.57 12.01 -15.29
C LYS A 18 -14.99 12.21 -14.79
N GLU A 19 -15.62 11.17 -14.28
CA GLU A 19 -17.01 11.23 -13.82
C GLU A 19 -17.09 11.57 -12.35
N LYS A 20 -18.16 12.25 -11.95
CA LYS A 20 -18.43 12.55 -10.55
C LYS A 20 -18.92 11.29 -9.85
N GLY A 21 -18.20 10.85 -8.81
CA GLY A 21 -18.64 9.74 -7.99
C GLY A 21 -19.70 10.13 -6.95
N HIS A 22 -20.34 9.11 -6.37
CA HIS A 22 -21.33 9.23 -5.32
C HIS A 22 -21.27 8.03 -4.38
N PHE A 23 -21.90 8.13 -3.23
CA PHE A 23 -22.07 6.99 -2.33
C PHE A 23 -23.37 6.23 -2.65
N GLN A 24 -23.28 4.92 -2.80
CA GLN A 24 -24.40 4.00 -2.78
C GLN A 24 -24.51 3.41 -1.36
N THR A 25 -25.73 3.31 -0.85
CA THR A 25 -26.01 2.71 0.47
C THR A 25 -26.66 1.35 0.26
N ILE A 26 -26.06 0.30 0.83
CA ILE A 26 -26.48 -1.10 0.68
C ILE A 26 -26.65 -1.70 2.07
N PRO A 27 -27.85 -2.17 2.44
CA PRO A 27 -28.05 -2.90 3.69
C PRO A 27 -27.45 -4.31 3.57
N VAL A 28 -26.61 -4.70 4.51
CA VAL A 28 -26.04 -6.05 4.62
C VAL A 28 -26.65 -6.70 5.85
N LYS A 29 -27.22 -7.87 5.70
CA LYS A 29 -27.95 -8.55 6.77
C LYS A 29 -27.30 -9.89 7.11
N ASP A 30 -27.29 -10.20 8.40
CA ASP A 30 -26.94 -11.52 8.92
C ASP A 30 -25.58 -12.06 8.42
N MET A 31 -24.58 -11.17 8.27
CA MET A 31 -23.26 -11.52 7.80
C MET A 31 -22.46 -12.23 8.90
N PRO A 32 -21.90 -13.44 8.66
CA PRO A 32 -21.09 -14.13 9.63
C PRO A 32 -19.84 -13.34 10.03
N GLY A 33 -19.50 -13.32 11.31
CA GLY A 33 -18.38 -12.55 11.84
C GLY A 33 -16.99 -13.01 11.35
N ASP A 34 -16.86 -14.25 10.93
CA ASP A 34 -15.63 -14.84 10.37
C ASP A 34 -15.45 -14.63 8.85
N THR A 35 -16.45 -14.03 8.20
CA THR A 35 -16.32 -13.59 6.80
C THR A 35 -15.25 -12.51 6.68
N SER A 36 -14.34 -12.62 5.70
CA SER A 36 -13.39 -11.57 5.40
C SER A 36 -14.07 -10.37 4.72
N PHE A 37 -13.45 -9.18 4.81
CA PHE A 37 -14.02 -7.97 4.21
C PHE A 37 -14.19 -8.08 2.69
N LEU A 38 -13.26 -8.74 2.00
CA LEU A 38 -13.36 -8.95 0.56
C LEU A 38 -14.42 -9.99 0.20
N GLU A 39 -14.56 -11.03 0.97
CA GLU A 39 -15.62 -12.03 0.79
C GLU A 39 -17.01 -11.42 1.01
N MET A 40 -17.16 -10.53 1.99
CA MET A 40 -18.39 -9.76 2.16
C MET A 40 -18.71 -8.92 0.91
N LEU A 41 -17.70 -8.28 0.28
CA LEU A 41 -17.92 -7.55 -0.96
C LEU A 41 -18.30 -8.48 -2.13
N ASP A 42 -17.75 -9.70 -2.19
CA ASP A 42 -18.16 -10.71 -3.18
C ASP A 42 -19.63 -11.10 -3.00
N ILE A 43 -20.06 -11.37 -1.75
CA ILE A 43 -21.46 -11.70 -1.43
C ILE A 43 -22.39 -10.56 -1.80
N VAL A 44 -22.04 -9.32 -1.46
CA VAL A 44 -22.79 -8.12 -1.84
C VAL A 44 -22.90 -7.99 -3.35
N ASN A 45 -21.82 -8.27 -4.08
CA ASN A 45 -21.82 -8.23 -5.56
C ASN A 45 -22.72 -9.31 -6.17
N GLU A 46 -22.74 -10.51 -5.60
CA GLU A 46 -23.66 -11.57 -6.01
C GLU A 46 -25.13 -11.13 -5.84
N GLU A 47 -25.46 -10.50 -4.71
CA GLU A 47 -26.79 -9.97 -4.48
C GLU A 47 -27.17 -8.85 -5.46
N LEU A 48 -26.23 -7.93 -5.78
CA LEU A 48 -26.46 -6.85 -6.76
C LEU A 48 -26.74 -7.45 -8.16
N ILE A 49 -25.92 -8.40 -8.59
CA ILE A 49 -26.07 -9.08 -9.88
C ILE A 49 -27.43 -9.78 -9.96
N ASN A 50 -27.85 -10.50 -8.92
CA ASN A 50 -29.14 -11.18 -8.86
C ASN A 50 -30.34 -10.21 -8.92
N LYS A 51 -30.15 -8.95 -8.50
CA LYS A 51 -31.13 -7.85 -8.63
C LYS A 51 -31.06 -7.13 -9.98
N GLY A 52 -30.11 -7.48 -10.85
CA GLY A 52 -29.88 -6.79 -12.13
C GLY A 52 -29.15 -5.45 -11.97
N GLU A 53 -28.50 -5.22 -10.81
CA GLU A 53 -27.71 -4.02 -10.53
C GLU A 53 -26.23 -4.22 -10.88
N GLU A 54 -25.51 -3.12 -11.16
CA GLU A 54 -24.06 -3.17 -11.43
C GLU A 54 -23.28 -3.56 -10.18
N PRO A 55 -22.37 -4.58 -10.24
CA PRO A 55 -21.53 -4.95 -9.13
C PRO A 55 -20.52 -3.84 -8.79
N ILE A 56 -20.02 -3.84 -7.57
CA ILE A 56 -18.95 -2.96 -7.11
C ILE A 56 -17.63 -3.44 -7.71
N VAL A 57 -16.89 -2.54 -8.37
CA VAL A 57 -15.56 -2.86 -8.91
C VAL A 57 -14.50 -2.54 -7.86
N PHE A 58 -13.70 -3.54 -7.52
CA PHE A 58 -12.58 -3.43 -6.58
C PHE A 58 -11.45 -4.39 -6.94
N ASP A 59 -10.23 -4.03 -6.55
CA ASP A 59 -9.05 -4.88 -6.76
C ASP A 59 -8.85 -5.86 -5.62
N HIS A 60 -8.53 -7.09 -5.97
CA HIS A 60 -8.07 -8.14 -5.07
C HIS A 60 -7.24 -9.16 -5.84
N ASP A 61 -6.36 -9.88 -5.13
CA ASP A 61 -5.57 -10.95 -5.75
C ASP A 61 -5.24 -12.04 -4.72
N CYS A 62 -4.15 -11.92 -3.95
CA CYS A 62 -3.67 -12.99 -3.08
C CYS A 62 -4.60 -13.37 -1.92
N ARG A 63 -5.37 -12.44 -1.39
CA ARG A 63 -6.20 -12.58 -0.16
C ARG A 63 -5.42 -13.01 1.10
N GLU A 64 -4.07 -12.92 1.06
CA GLU A 64 -3.14 -13.34 2.11
C GLU A 64 -2.30 -12.17 2.68
N GLY A 65 -2.62 -10.94 2.32
CA GLY A 65 -1.94 -9.76 2.84
C GLY A 65 -0.54 -9.51 2.28
N ILE A 66 -0.20 -10.02 1.09
CA ILE A 66 1.16 -9.96 0.52
C ILE A 66 1.26 -9.27 -0.83
N CYS A 67 0.18 -9.14 -1.62
CA CYS A 67 0.23 -8.56 -2.96
C CYS A 67 0.02 -7.04 -3.00
N GLY A 68 -0.60 -6.44 -1.97
CA GLY A 68 -0.90 -5.01 -1.91
C GLY A 68 -2.02 -4.53 -2.83
N MET A 69 -2.83 -5.41 -3.44
CA MET A 69 -3.87 -5.02 -4.42
C MET A 69 -5.17 -4.53 -3.79
N CYS A 70 -5.55 -5.00 -2.60
CA CYS A 70 -6.80 -4.65 -1.93
C CYS A 70 -6.77 -3.22 -1.34
N SER A 71 -6.70 -2.22 -2.23
CA SER A 71 -6.41 -0.80 -1.92
C SER A 71 -7.68 -0.02 -1.59
N LEU A 72 -8.25 -0.23 -0.40
CA LEU A 72 -9.50 0.40 0.04
C LEU A 72 -9.30 1.25 1.29
N TYR A 73 -10.03 2.39 1.35
CA TYR A 73 -10.35 3.05 2.62
C TYR A 73 -11.57 2.40 3.25
N ILE A 74 -11.48 2.07 4.52
CA ILE A 74 -12.61 1.61 5.32
C ILE A 74 -12.73 2.55 6.52
N ASN A 75 -13.85 3.24 6.65
CA ASN A 75 -14.11 4.22 7.70
C ASN A 75 -13.01 5.30 7.82
N GLY A 76 -12.44 5.72 6.68
CA GLY A 76 -11.40 6.75 6.62
C GLY A 76 -9.97 6.27 6.89
N HIS A 77 -9.76 4.97 7.14
CA HIS A 77 -8.44 4.37 7.34
C HIS A 77 -8.03 3.54 6.12
N PRO A 78 -6.84 3.75 5.56
CA PRO A 78 -6.29 2.87 4.53
C PRO A 78 -6.19 1.43 5.05
N HIS A 79 -6.75 0.49 4.31
CA HIS A 79 -6.91 -0.91 4.70
C HIS A 79 -7.86 -1.17 5.89
N GLY A 80 -8.47 -0.15 6.47
CA GLY A 80 -9.41 -0.29 7.59
C GLY A 80 -8.81 -0.07 8.98
N PRO A 81 -9.60 -0.25 10.04
CA PRO A 81 -9.25 0.20 11.39
C PRO A 81 -8.22 -0.67 12.12
N ALA A 82 -7.81 -1.81 11.54
CA ALA A 82 -6.88 -2.73 12.19
C ALA A 82 -5.43 -2.38 11.84
N THR A 83 -4.62 -2.01 12.83
CA THR A 83 -3.19 -1.73 12.67
C THR A 83 -2.44 -2.97 12.17
N GLY A 84 -1.53 -2.77 11.21
CA GLY A 84 -0.67 -3.83 10.69
C GLY A 84 -1.40 -4.88 9.84
N ALA A 85 -2.60 -4.58 9.35
CA ALA A 85 -3.39 -5.49 8.54
C ALA A 85 -3.75 -4.87 7.18
N THR A 86 -3.89 -5.71 6.17
CA THR A 86 -4.44 -5.32 4.85
C THR A 86 -5.95 -5.57 4.82
N THR A 87 -6.66 -4.94 3.90
CA THR A 87 -8.12 -5.09 3.76
C THR A 87 -8.56 -6.57 3.69
N CYS A 88 -7.82 -7.41 2.97
CA CYS A 88 -8.14 -8.84 2.86
C CYS A 88 -7.96 -9.64 4.17
N GLN A 89 -7.35 -9.05 5.18
CA GLN A 89 -7.16 -9.63 6.53
C GLN A 89 -8.08 -8.99 7.58
N ILE A 90 -8.99 -8.12 7.16
CA ILE A 90 -10.05 -7.59 8.01
C ILE A 90 -11.24 -8.55 7.98
N TYR A 91 -11.78 -8.87 9.15
CA TYR A 91 -12.94 -9.73 9.31
C TYR A 91 -14.14 -8.94 9.84
N ILE A 92 -15.34 -9.38 9.48
CA ILE A 92 -16.59 -8.68 9.82
C ILE A 92 -16.80 -8.57 11.33
N ARG A 93 -16.31 -9.51 12.12
CA ARG A 93 -16.33 -9.44 13.61
C ARG A 93 -15.60 -8.23 14.20
N ARG A 94 -14.85 -7.46 13.40
CA ARG A 94 -14.21 -6.19 13.81
C ARG A 94 -15.19 -5.02 13.87
N PHE A 95 -16.39 -5.19 13.34
CA PHE A 95 -17.45 -4.19 13.31
C PHE A 95 -18.59 -4.60 14.24
N ASN A 96 -19.46 -3.65 14.56
CA ASN A 96 -20.59 -3.90 15.45
C ASN A 96 -21.89 -4.03 14.65
N ASP A 97 -22.87 -4.72 15.24
CA ASP A 97 -24.21 -4.79 14.69
C ASP A 97 -24.83 -3.38 14.63
N GLY A 98 -25.41 -3.03 13.49
CA GLY A 98 -25.98 -1.70 13.22
C GLY A 98 -24.98 -0.62 12.74
N ASP A 99 -23.68 -0.93 12.63
CA ASP A 99 -22.68 0.03 12.15
C ASP A 99 -22.98 0.52 10.72
N THR A 100 -22.47 1.72 10.40
CA THR A 100 -22.34 2.17 9.01
C THR A 100 -20.88 2.11 8.62
N ILE A 101 -20.57 1.25 7.65
CA ILE A 101 -19.21 1.03 7.13
C ILE A 101 -19.05 1.79 5.82
N THR A 102 -18.16 2.79 5.79
CA THR A 102 -17.85 3.56 4.59
C THR A 102 -16.66 2.98 3.86
N VAL A 103 -16.78 2.75 2.54
CA VAL A 103 -15.73 2.20 1.69
C VAL A 103 -15.47 3.14 0.52
N GLU A 104 -14.19 3.49 0.32
CA GLU A 104 -13.77 4.45 -0.71
C GLU A 104 -12.47 3.99 -1.38
N PRO A 105 -12.17 4.46 -2.61
CA PRO A 105 -10.88 4.24 -3.25
C PRO A 105 -9.78 5.05 -2.57
N TRP A 106 -8.51 4.79 -2.89
CA TRP A 106 -7.41 5.65 -2.48
C TRP A 106 -7.62 7.11 -2.91
N ARG A 107 -7.42 8.04 -1.98
CA ARG A 107 -7.54 9.48 -2.21
C ARG A 107 -6.16 10.11 -2.43
N SER A 108 -5.51 9.77 -3.52
CA SER A 108 -4.22 10.35 -3.88
C SER A 108 -4.18 10.68 -5.37
N ALA A 109 -3.63 11.83 -5.73
CA ALA A 109 -3.43 12.20 -7.13
C ALA A 109 -2.57 11.18 -7.90
N GLY A 110 -1.65 10.49 -7.20
CA GLY A 110 -0.83 9.44 -7.76
C GLY A 110 -1.58 8.13 -8.06
N PHE A 111 -2.84 8.00 -7.60
CA PHE A 111 -3.70 6.83 -7.80
C PHE A 111 -5.06 7.25 -8.36
N PRO A 112 -5.15 7.67 -9.62
CA PRO A 112 -6.43 8.06 -10.20
C PRO A 112 -7.41 6.88 -10.22
N VAL A 113 -8.69 7.18 -9.94
CA VAL A 113 -9.75 6.16 -9.94
C VAL A 113 -9.98 5.67 -11.36
N ILE A 114 -9.94 4.34 -11.56
CA ILE A 114 -10.32 3.69 -12.79
C ILE A 114 -11.85 3.51 -12.82
N ARG A 115 -12.37 2.85 -11.79
CA ARG A 115 -13.82 2.64 -11.61
C ARG A 115 -14.10 2.27 -10.14
N ASP A 116 -15.13 2.82 -9.55
CA ASP A 116 -15.60 2.57 -8.18
C ASP A 116 -14.44 2.64 -7.16
N LEU A 117 -13.99 1.51 -6.65
CA LEU A 117 -12.92 1.37 -5.66
C LEU A 117 -11.55 1.05 -6.29
N MET A 118 -11.52 0.72 -7.59
CA MET A 118 -10.29 0.39 -8.31
C MET A 118 -9.54 1.66 -8.71
N VAL A 119 -8.23 1.68 -8.49
CA VAL A 119 -7.33 2.80 -8.80
C VAL A 119 -6.15 2.37 -9.68
N ASP A 120 -5.64 3.27 -10.52
CA ASP A 120 -4.41 3.05 -11.29
C ASP A 120 -3.19 3.17 -10.37
N ARG A 121 -2.44 2.09 -10.25
CA ARG A 121 -1.22 1.99 -9.44
C ARG A 121 0.06 1.98 -10.27
N GLY A 122 -0.04 2.14 -11.58
CA GLY A 122 1.10 2.13 -12.51
C GLY A 122 2.20 3.16 -12.18
N ALA A 123 1.88 4.20 -11.39
CA ALA A 123 2.88 5.13 -10.88
C ALA A 123 3.92 4.44 -9.97
N TYR A 124 3.51 3.48 -9.14
CA TYR A 124 4.45 2.73 -8.29
C TYR A 124 5.35 1.80 -9.11
N ASP A 125 4.81 1.16 -10.14
CA ASP A 125 5.61 0.32 -11.04
C ASP A 125 6.68 1.14 -11.75
N LYS A 126 6.35 2.34 -12.23
CA LYS A 126 7.32 3.26 -12.85
C LYS A 126 8.41 3.71 -11.89
N ILE A 127 8.09 3.94 -10.62
CA ILE A 127 9.09 4.24 -9.58
C ILE A 127 10.01 3.02 -9.37
N MET A 128 9.47 1.81 -9.31
CA MET A 128 10.26 0.58 -9.17
C MET A 128 11.17 0.37 -10.39
N GLN A 129 10.69 0.59 -11.60
CA GLN A 129 11.46 0.52 -12.83
C GLN A 129 12.62 1.53 -12.87
N ALA A 130 12.50 2.68 -12.19
CA ALA A 130 13.55 3.69 -12.14
C ALA A 130 14.79 3.29 -11.33
N GLY A 131 14.69 2.27 -10.45
CA GLY A 131 15.85 1.86 -9.64
C GLY A 131 15.59 0.82 -8.56
N GLY A 132 14.37 0.28 -8.44
CA GLY A 132 13.98 -0.66 -7.39
C GLY A 132 14.56 -2.08 -7.54
N TYR A 133 15.65 -2.24 -8.27
CA TYR A 133 16.27 -3.53 -8.61
C TYR A 133 17.81 -3.44 -8.54
N VAL A 134 18.47 -4.57 -8.71
CA VAL A 134 19.92 -4.71 -8.87
C VAL A 134 20.22 -5.11 -10.30
N SER A 135 21.01 -4.31 -11.04
CA SER A 135 21.34 -4.55 -12.45
C SER A 135 22.82 -4.87 -12.71
N VAL A 136 23.66 -4.74 -11.69
CA VAL A 136 25.11 -5.01 -11.80
C VAL A 136 25.44 -6.38 -11.22
N ASN A 137 26.45 -7.05 -11.81
CA ASN A 137 27.02 -8.24 -11.20
C ASN A 137 27.85 -7.84 -9.98
N THR A 138 27.44 -8.32 -8.80
CA THR A 138 28.08 -8.00 -7.53
C THR A 138 29.05 -9.07 -7.03
N GLY A 139 29.42 -10.02 -7.89
CA GLY A 139 30.34 -11.11 -7.60
C GLY A 139 29.69 -12.47 -7.43
N GLY A 140 30.48 -13.48 -7.07
CA GLY A 140 30.05 -14.84 -6.84
C GLY A 140 29.45 -15.06 -5.45
N ILE A 141 29.11 -16.32 -5.17
CA ILE A 141 28.66 -16.75 -3.85
C ILE A 141 29.86 -16.68 -2.88
N PRO A 142 29.72 -15.97 -1.74
CA PRO A 142 30.80 -15.93 -0.75
C PRO A 142 30.97 -17.29 -0.05
N ASP A 143 32.10 -17.48 0.61
CA ASP A 143 32.33 -18.63 1.48
C ASP A 143 31.17 -18.76 2.51
N ALA A 144 30.77 -19.99 2.83
CA ALA A 144 29.68 -20.28 3.75
C ALA A 144 29.89 -19.68 5.16
N ASN A 145 31.14 -19.48 5.57
CA ASN A 145 31.49 -18.84 6.84
C ASN A 145 31.65 -17.31 6.75
N ALA A 146 31.57 -16.72 5.55
CA ALA A 146 31.66 -15.28 5.37
C ALA A 146 30.40 -14.60 5.93
N ILE A 147 30.60 -13.50 6.63
CA ILE A 147 29.53 -12.60 7.12
C ILE A 147 29.63 -11.28 6.37
N PRO A 148 29.00 -11.13 5.19
CA PRO A 148 29.12 -9.95 4.35
C PRO A 148 28.62 -8.66 5.00
N ILE A 149 27.62 -8.77 5.91
CA ILE A 149 27.07 -7.69 6.72
C ILE A 149 26.69 -8.20 8.12
N PRO A 150 26.74 -7.35 9.16
CA PRO A 150 26.24 -7.71 10.49
C PRO A 150 24.75 -8.02 10.49
N LYS A 151 24.33 -8.98 11.33
CA LYS A 151 22.92 -9.38 11.44
C LYS A 151 21.94 -8.19 11.65
N PRO A 152 22.19 -7.21 12.54
CA PRO A 152 21.26 -6.09 12.72
C PRO A 152 21.05 -5.27 11.44
N VAL A 153 22.07 -5.14 10.59
CA VAL A 153 21.97 -4.46 9.29
C VAL A 153 21.15 -5.27 8.31
N ALA A 154 21.30 -6.60 8.32
CA ALA A 154 20.49 -7.50 7.49
C ALA A 154 19.02 -7.46 7.93
N ASP A 155 18.75 -7.50 9.24
CA ASP A 155 17.39 -7.41 9.78
C ASP A 155 16.71 -6.08 9.36
N GLU A 156 17.39 -4.94 9.51
CA GLU A 156 16.88 -3.63 9.06
C GLU A 156 16.59 -3.61 7.54
N ALA A 157 17.45 -4.25 6.75
CA ALA A 157 17.21 -4.38 5.30
C ALA A 157 15.97 -5.21 4.99
N MET A 158 15.77 -6.32 5.71
CA MET A 158 14.62 -7.21 5.52
C MET A 158 13.32 -6.58 6.03
N ASP A 159 13.35 -5.83 7.13
CA ASP A 159 12.20 -5.05 7.60
C ASP A 159 11.76 -4.03 6.54
N ALA A 160 12.70 -3.35 5.90
CA ALA A 160 12.39 -2.45 4.78
C ALA A 160 11.87 -3.22 3.55
N ALA A 161 12.36 -4.43 3.30
CA ALA A 161 11.91 -5.30 2.21
C ALA A 161 10.49 -5.81 2.37
N ALA A 162 9.93 -5.80 3.58
CA ALA A 162 8.56 -6.22 3.85
C ALA A 162 7.49 -5.34 3.15
N CYS A 163 7.88 -4.20 2.59
CA CYS A 163 6.98 -3.33 1.84
C CYS A 163 6.36 -4.05 0.63
N ILE A 164 5.02 -4.14 0.61
CA ILE A 164 4.24 -4.78 -0.47
C ILE A 164 3.75 -3.80 -1.54
N GLY A 165 4.17 -2.53 -1.49
CA GLY A 165 3.77 -1.51 -2.47
C GLY A 165 2.26 -1.24 -2.52
N CYS A 166 1.51 -1.40 -1.44
CA CYS A 166 0.05 -1.28 -1.44
C CYS A 166 -0.47 0.15 -1.66
N GLY A 167 0.32 1.18 -1.38
CA GLY A 167 -0.07 2.58 -1.55
C GLY A 167 -0.71 3.24 -0.33
N ALA A 168 -0.98 2.50 0.77
CA ALA A 168 -1.57 3.04 1.99
C ALA A 168 -0.82 4.28 2.53
N CYS A 169 0.51 4.27 2.46
CA CYS A 169 1.35 5.38 2.91
C CYS A 169 1.12 6.67 2.13
N ALA A 170 0.96 6.60 0.80
CA ALA A 170 0.65 7.77 -0.02
C ALA A 170 -0.81 8.21 0.17
N ALA A 171 -1.72 7.26 0.30
CA ALA A 171 -3.12 7.52 0.55
C ALA A 171 -3.34 8.22 1.91
N ALA A 172 -2.69 7.77 2.98
CA ALA A 172 -2.77 8.36 4.32
C ALA A 172 -2.10 9.75 4.41
N CYS A 173 -1.19 10.06 3.50
CA CYS A 173 -0.40 11.27 3.58
C CYS A 173 -1.21 12.49 3.15
N LYS A 174 -1.26 13.56 3.97
CA LYS A 174 -1.92 14.83 3.61
C LYS A 174 -1.43 15.42 2.30
N ASN A 175 -0.17 15.18 1.95
CA ASN A 175 0.45 15.67 0.72
C ASN A 175 0.45 14.62 -0.39
N GLY A 176 -0.11 13.43 -0.19
CA GLY A 176 -0.04 12.33 -1.15
C GLY A 176 1.38 11.85 -1.46
N SER A 177 2.30 11.96 -0.49
CA SER A 177 3.73 11.61 -0.71
C SER A 177 3.96 10.10 -0.71
N ALA A 178 4.67 9.60 -1.71
CA ALA A 178 5.11 8.21 -1.79
C ALA A 178 6.48 7.97 -1.10
N MET A 179 6.94 8.92 -0.28
CA MET A 179 8.30 8.89 0.30
C MET A 179 8.58 7.63 1.12
N LEU A 180 7.60 7.10 1.88
CA LEU A 180 7.81 5.85 2.63
C LEU A 180 8.01 4.65 1.71
N PHE A 181 7.23 4.55 0.62
CA PHE A 181 7.39 3.50 -0.38
C PHE A 181 8.77 3.54 -1.05
N VAL A 182 9.19 4.71 -1.54
CA VAL A 182 10.51 4.90 -2.17
C VAL A 182 11.63 4.58 -1.18
N SER A 183 11.52 5.11 0.04
CA SER A 183 12.54 4.95 1.08
C SER A 183 12.72 3.50 1.53
N ALA A 184 11.66 2.72 1.60
CA ALA A 184 11.73 1.31 1.94
C ALA A 184 12.63 0.54 0.96
N LYS A 185 12.44 0.72 -0.35
CA LYS A 185 13.26 0.05 -1.37
C LYS A 185 14.68 0.58 -1.42
N VAL A 186 14.87 1.89 -1.33
CA VAL A 186 16.22 2.50 -1.28
C VAL A 186 16.98 2.02 -0.05
N SER A 187 16.33 1.97 1.13
CA SER A 187 16.96 1.48 2.37
C SER A 187 17.36 0.02 2.26
N GLN A 188 16.43 -0.85 1.82
CA GLN A 188 16.71 -2.25 1.61
C GLN A 188 18.00 -2.47 0.83
N LEU A 189 18.10 -1.86 -0.36
CA LEU A 189 19.22 -2.08 -1.26
C LEU A 189 20.49 -1.31 -0.86
N ALA A 190 20.38 -0.19 -0.14
CA ALA A 190 21.55 0.51 0.38
C ALA A 190 22.23 -0.23 1.56
N LEU A 191 21.47 -1.02 2.31
CA LEU A 191 21.97 -1.82 3.44
C LEU A 191 22.59 -3.14 2.98
N LEU A 192 22.16 -3.67 1.85
CA LEU A 192 22.65 -4.94 1.31
C LEU A 192 23.87 -4.74 0.41
N PRO A 193 24.88 -5.63 0.45
CA PRO A 193 26.06 -5.54 -0.41
C PRO A 193 25.71 -5.44 -1.89
N GLN A 194 24.70 -6.21 -2.34
CA GLN A 194 24.25 -6.27 -3.72
C GLN A 194 23.74 -4.92 -4.26
N GLY A 195 23.20 -4.08 -3.40
CA GLY A 195 22.61 -2.81 -3.80
C GLY A 195 23.53 -1.60 -3.71
N LYS A 196 24.70 -1.73 -3.06
CA LYS A 196 25.60 -0.59 -2.75
C LYS A 196 26.20 0.07 -3.99
N VAL A 197 26.54 -0.69 -5.01
CA VAL A 197 27.17 -0.15 -6.23
C VAL A 197 26.25 0.86 -6.92
N GLU A 198 24.95 0.64 -6.89
CA GLU A 198 23.95 1.48 -7.54
C GLU A 198 23.22 2.42 -6.58
N ALA A 199 23.60 2.47 -5.30
CA ALA A 199 22.84 3.19 -4.27
C ALA A 199 22.63 4.68 -4.60
N ALA A 200 23.68 5.37 -5.06
CA ALA A 200 23.61 6.79 -5.41
C ALA A 200 22.68 7.04 -6.61
N ARG A 201 22.84 6.26 -7.68
CA ARG A 201 21.97 6.33 -8.88
C ARG A 201 20.53 6.04 -8.52
N ARG A 202 20.30 4.98 -7.75
CA ARG A 202 18.96 4.55 -7.29
C ARG A 202 18.24 5.64 -6.50
N ALA A 203 18.90 6.23 -5.50
CA ALA A 203 18.30 7.25 -4.65
C ALA A 203 17.86 8.46 -5.48
N LYS A 204 18.71 8.93 -6.41
CA LYS A 204 18.39 10.06 -7.32
C LYS A 204 17.26 9.70 -8.29
N ALA A 205 17.34 8.55 -8.96
CA ALA A 205 16.41 8.18 -10.01
C ALA A 205 15.00 7.88 -9.48
N MET A 206 14.88 7.13 -8.38
CA MET A 206 13.57 6.80 -7.79
C MET A 206 12.89 8.03 -7.19
N LEU A 207 13.65 8.94 -6.55
CA LEU A 207 13.10 10.18 -6.01
C LEU A 207 12.62 11.11 -7.13
N ALA A 208 13.44 11.32 -8.17
CA ALA A 208 13.07 12.12 -9.33
C ALA A 208 11.81 11.56 -10.04
N LYS A 209 11.71 10.22 -10.16
CA LYS A 209 10.54 9.59 -10.76
C LYS A 209 9.29 9.77 -9.88
N MET A 210 9.42 9.72 -8.57
CA MET A 210 8.32 10.02 -7.64
C MET A 210 7.78 11.45 -7.84
N ASP A 211 8.70 12.43 -7.95
CA ASP A 211 8.33 13.84 -8.16
C ASP A 211 7.69 14.04 -9.56
N GLU A 212 8.24 13.44 -10.61
CA GLU A 212 7.68 13.47 -11.97
C GLU A 212 6.24 12.93 -12.04
N LEU A 213 5.93 11.92 -11.24
CA LEU A 213 4.61 11.28 -11.21
C LEU A 213 3.59 12.01 -10.32
N GLY A 214 3.95 13.18 -9.78
CA GLY A 214 3.04 14.07 -9.07
C GLY A 214 2.76 13.69 -7.62
N PHE A 215 3.60 12.86 -7.01
CA PHE A 215 3.54 12.63 -5.56
C PHE A 215 4.07 13.84 -4.81
N GLY A 216 3.36 14.25 -3.76
CA GLY A 216 3.71 15.43 -2.99
C GLY A 216 4.91 15.25 -2.06
N ASN A 217 5.41 16.37 -1.55
CA ASN A 217 6.56 16.42 -0.66
C ASN A 217 6.24 15.89 0.74
N CYS A 218 7.20 15.19 1.34
CA CYS A 218 7.09 14.71 2.71
C CYS A 218 7.24 15.85 3.73
N THR A 219 6.26 16.01 4.62
CA THR A 219 6.29 16.93 5.76
C THR A 219 6.43 16.21 7.11
N ASN A 220 6.81 14.94 7.09
CA ASN A 220 7.14 14.11 8.25
C ASN A 220 6.01 14.00 9.29
N THR A 221 4.76 13.86 8.83
CA THR A 221 3.57 13.73 9.72
C THR A 221 3.43 12.35 10.36
N ARG A 222 4.18 11.35 9.90
CA ARG A 222 4.16 9.95 10.34
C ARG A 222 2.86 9.17 10.07
N ALA A 223 1.85 9.76 9.44
CA ALA A 223 0.63 9.05 9.08
C ALA A 223 0.90 7.79 8.23
N CYS A 224 1.89 7.85 7.35
CA CYS A 224 2.31 6.74 6.49
C CYS A 224 2.84 5.52 7.27
N GLU A 225 3.54 5.72 8.39
CA GLU A 225 4.00 4.65 9.27
C GLU A 225 2.84 4.05 10.08
N ALA A 226 1.96 4.92 10.61
CA ALA A 226 0.82 4.51 11.42
C ALA A 226 -0.18 3.64 10.63
N GLU A 227 -0.40 3.94 9.37
CA GLU A 227 -1.33 3.23 8.49
C GLU A 227 -0.67 2.12 7.65
N CYS A 228 0.62 1.83 7.87
CA CYS A 228 1.32 0.83 7.08
C CYS A 228 0.95 -0.59 7.51
N PRO A 229 0.36 -1.44 6.64
CA PRO A 229 0.00 -2.81 6.98
C PRO A 229 1.21 -3.73 7.16
N LYS A 230 2.41 -3.26 6.83
CA LYS A 230 3.68 -3.97 7.01
C LYS A 230 4.64 -3.29 7.99
N CYS A 231 4.14 -2.31 8.74
CA CYS A 231 4.89 -1.62 9.80
C CYS A 231 6.24 -1.04 9.33
N ILE A 232 6.29 -0.55 8.07
CA ILE A 232 7.52 0.05 7.54
C ILE A 232 7.85 1.32 8.32
N SER A 233 9.03 1.35 8.93
CA SER A 233 9.46 2.46 9.76
C SER A 233 9.77 3.72 8.95
N ILE A 234 9.39 4.86 9.51
CA ILE A 234 9.73 6.20 8.98
C ILE A 234 11.26 6.46 8.99
N SER A 235 12.05 5.70 9.77
CA SER A 235 13.51 5.77 9.75
C SER A 235 14.10 5.54 8.36
N ASN A 236 13.38 4.79 7.50
CA ASN A 236 13.75 4.60 6.11
C ASN A 236 13.78 5.93 5.33
N ILE A 237 12.90 6.89 5.65
CA ILE A 237 12.92 8.22 5.02
C ILE A 237 14.20 8.99 5.42
N ALA A 238 14.61 8.90 6.66
CA ALA A 238 15.87 9.51 7.09
C ALA A 238 17.09 8.89 6.36
N ARG A 239 17.06 7.57 6.14
CA ARG A 239 18.09 6.88 5.35
C ARG A 239 18.06 7.34 3.88
N LEU A 240 16.90 7.40 3.23
CA LEU A 240 16.76 7.90 1.87
C LEU A 240 17.36 9.31 1.73
N ASN A 241 17.05 10.21 2.67
CA ASN A 241 17.60 11.56 2.66
C ASN A 241 19.13 11.55 2.76
N ARG A 242 19.70 10.70 3.60
CA ARG A 242 21.16 10.53 3.73
C ARG A 242 21.77 10.01 2.41
N GLU A 243 21.19 8.98 1.81
CA GLU A 243 21.66 8.42 0.54
C GLU A 243 21.58 9.46 -0.58
N PHE A 244 20.49 10.25 -0.64
CA PHE A 244 20.32 11.29 -1.65
C PHE A 244 21.32 12.43 -1.49
N ILE A 245 21.52 12.94 -0.26
CA ILE A 245 22.51 13.99 0.02
C ILE A 245 23.92 13.49 -0.32
N SER A 246 24.28 12.28 0.13
CA SER A 246 25.57 11.67 -0.19
C SER A 246 25.76 11.50 -1.71
N ALA A 247 24.71 11.16 -2.45
CA ALA A 247 24.78 11.03 -3.89
C ALA A 247 24.98 12.38 -4.61
N LYS A 248 24.40 13.45 -4.08
CA LYS A 248 24.57 14.82 -4.61
C LYS A 248 25.95 15.41 -4.34
N LEU A 249 26.59 15.03 -3.24
CA LEU A 249 27.95 15.49 -2.90
C LEU A 249 29.04 14.78 -3.71
N LYS A 250 28.73 13.69 -4.42
CA LYS A 250 29.67 12.92 -5.24
C LYS A 250 29.61 13.27 -6.74
N ASP A 251 28.61 14.07 -7.16
CA ASP A 251 28.51 14.65 -8.49
C ASP A 251 29.42 15.90 -8.58
#